data_299e2cfca55a84cfaf38bf6c60274ee4
#
_entry.id   299e2cfca55a84cfaf38bf6c60274ee4
#
_cell.length_a   1.000
_cell.length_b   1.000
_cell.length_c   1.000
_cell.angle_alpha   90.00
_cell.angle_beta   90.00
_cell.angle_gamma   90.00
#
_symmetry.space_group_name_H-M   'P 1'
#
loop_
_entity.id
_entity.type
_entity.pdbx_description
1 polymer ?
#
loop_
_entity_poly.entity_id
_entity_poly.type
_entity_poly.pdbx_seq_one_letter_code
_entity_poly.pdbx_strand_id
1 'polypeptide(L)'
;MSFKKLIFIFIFITAVSQSIADTKITSDDNHQMNFYLGNFDFSDHKQKALLVGFQHQDENLSRDTILGNVSPITGGFVTENSAAYIYTGIEWNVDMGSMVFTPSFAPGLYHEGDGKDLGHILEFKSEVQLSYEPSDTTNIGLSYNHVSHASLDDKNPGANSYMFNFLKKF
;
A
#
# COMPACT_ATOMS: atom_id res chain seq x y z
N MET A 1 -13.68 12.71 17.06
CA MET A 1 -12.47 12.98 16.28
C MET A 1 -12.06 14.44 16.44
N SER A 2 -10.81 14.77 16.76
CA SER A 2 -10.36 16.15 16.89
C SER A 2 -10.36 16.86 15.53
N PHE A 3 -10.90 18.08 15.45
CA PHE A 3 -10.94 18.92 14.25
C PHE A 3 -9.55 19.07 13.56
N LYS A 4 -8.48 19.09 14.36
CA LYS A 4 -7.09 19.14 13.86
C LYS A 4 -6.67 17.87 13.07
N LYS A 5 -7.14 16.69 13.49
CA LYS A 5 -6.87 15.42 12.78
C LYS A 5 -7.59 15.37 11.42
N LEU A 6 -8.82 15.90 11.36
CA LEU A 6 -9.60 15.96 10.11
C LEU A 6 -8.96 16.88 9.07
N ILE A 7 -8.42 18.04 9.50
CA ILE A 7 -7.74 18.99 8.61
C ILE A 7 -6.49 18.37 7.98
N PHE A 8 -5.71 17.59 8.76
CA PHE A 8 -4.48 16.97 8.24
C PHE A 8 -4.77 15.94 7.14
N ILE A 9 -5.81 15.12 7.32
CA ILE A 9 -6.26 14.15 6.31
C ILE A 9 -6.75 14.87 5.05
N PHE A 10 -7.51 15.96 5.18
CA PHE A 10 -8.04 16.72 4.07
C PHE A 10 -6.95 17.42 3.24
N ILE A 11 -5.93 17.98 3.91
CA ILE A 11 -4.77 18.61 3.23
C ILE A 11 -3.97 17.56 2.45
N PHE A 12 -3.79 16.34 2.98
CA PHE A 12 -3.08 15.29 2.28
C PHE A 12 -3.81 14.84 1.00
N ILE A 13 -5.14 14.66 1.08
CA ILE A 13 -5.96 14.26 -0.09
C ILE A 13 -5.94 15.36 -1.17
N THR A 14 -6.03 16.63 -0.80
CA THR A 14 -6.00 17.74 -1.77
C THR A 14 -4.62 17.93 -2.42
N ALA A 15 -3.53 17.69 -1.69
CA ALA A 15 -2.18 17.77 -2.24
C ALA A 15 -1.93 16.68 -3.30
N VAL A 16 -2.42 15.46 -3.06
CA VAL A 16 -2.32 14.35 -4.03
C VAL A 16 -3.16 14.64 -5.27
N SER A 17 -4.39 15.17 -5.13
CA SER A 17 -5.27 15.45 -6.26
C SER A 17 -4.76 16.60 -7.16
N GLN A 18 -4.07 17.58 -6.62
CA GLN A 18 -3.49 18.69 -7.42
C GLN A 18 -2.27 18.25 -8.24
N SER A 19 -1.45 17.32 -7.71
CA SER A 19 -0.30 16.81 -8.47
C SER A 19 -0.69 15.90 -9.64
N ILE A 20 -1.87 15.29 -9.60
CA ILE A 20 -2.41 14.45 -10.68
C ILE A 20 -2.96 15.32 -11.83
N ALA A 21 -3.47 16.52 -11.55
CA ALA A 21 -4.14 17.38 -12.54
C ALA A 21 -3.18 18.01 -13.59
N ASP A 22 -1.89 18.15 -13.29
CA ASP A 22 -0.90 18.78 -14.17
C ASP A 22 -0.13 17.81 -15.06
N THR A 23 -0.49 16.53 -15.09
CA THR A 23 0.25 15.51 -15.85
C THR A 23 -0.18 15.48 -17.31
N LYS A 24 0.72 15.81 -18.19
CA LYS A 24 0.61 15.58 -19.63
C LYS A 24 0.69 14.07 -19.86
N ILE A 25 -0.44 13.42 -20.17
CA ILE A 25 -0.48 12.00 -20.52
C ILE A 25 0.32 11.82 -21.82
N THR A 26 1.54 11.32 -21.72
CA THR A 26 2.28 10.77 -22.86
C THR A 26 1.94 9.29 -22.98
N SER A 27 1.68 8.82 -24.18
CA SER A 27 1.10 7.49 -24.47
C SER A 27 2.08 6.31 -24.40
N ASP A 28 3.03 6.33 -23.50
CA ASP A 28 3.77 5.13 -23.11
C ASP A 28 3.06 4.54 -21.89
N ASP A 29 2.33 3.44 -22.09
CA ASP A 29 1.59 2.74 -21.03
C ASP A 29 2.57 1.99 -20.11
N ASN A 30 3.24 2.71 -19.22
CA ASN A 30 4.10 2.14 -18.20
C ASN A 30 3.31 1.87 -16.92
N HIS A 31 2.89 0.63 -16.78
CA HIS A 31 2.18 0.14 -15.60
C HIS A 31 2.95 -1.00 -14.93
N GLN A 32 2.91 -1.02 -13.61
CA GLN A 32 3.41 -2.14 -12.83
C GLN A 32 2.27 -2.77 -12.04
N MET A 33 2.19 -4.10 -12.10
CA MET A 33 1.30 -4.90 -11.26
C MET A 33 2.14 -5.69 -10.26
N ASN A 34 1.78 -5.58 -8.99
CA ASN A 34 2.32 -6.40 -7.92
C ASN A 34 1.25 -7.38 -7.44
N PHE A 35 1.53 -8.67 -7.56
CA PHE A 35 0.74 -9.76 -6.97
C PHE A 35 1.45 -10.22 -5.72
N TYR A 36 0.74 -10.29 -4.60
CA TYR A 36 1.34 -10.66 -3.35
C TYR A 36 0.51 -11.66 -2.57
N LEU A 37 1.24 -12.48 -1.81
CA LEU A 37 0.65 -13.46 -0.93
C LEU A 37 1.41 -13.47 0.40
N GLY A 38 0.72 -13.68 1.52
CA GLY A 38 1.38 -13.64 2.81
C GLY A 38 0.50 -14.03 3.99
N ASN A 39 0.92 -13.60 5.16
CA ASN A 39 0.21 -13.80 6.41
C ASN A 39 -0.29 -12.46 6.94
N PHE A 40 -1.61 -12.32 7.03
CA PHE A 40 -2.25 -11.22 7.73
C PHE A 40 -2.14 -11.42 9.24
N ASP A 41 -1.81 -10.36 9.96
CA ASP A 41 -1.70 -10.32 11.41
C ASP A 41 -0.91 -11.46 12.05
N PHE A 42 0.31 -11.69 11.54
CA PHE A 42 1.18 -12.77 12.02
C PHE A 42 1.50 -12.66 13.52
N SER A 43 1.34 -11.48 14.12
CA SER A 43 1.62 -11.20 15.53
C SER A 43 0.51 -11.70 16.47
N ASP A 44 -0.72 -11.90 15.96
CA ASP A 44 -1.83 -12.45 16.73
C ASP A 44 -2.17 -13.89 16.30
N HIS A 45 -1.75 -14.87 17.09
CA HIS A 45 -1.96 -16.30 16.78
C HIS A 45 -3.42 -16.71 16.58
N LYS A 46 -4.39 -15.94 17.09
CA LYS A 46 -5.83 -16.25 16.97
C LYS A 46 -6.47 -15.62 15.74
N GLN A 47 -5.85 -14.57 15.18
CA GLN A 47 -6.38 -13.79 14.07
C GLN A 47 -5.53 -13.91 12.79
N LYS A 48 -4.47 -14.70 12.86
CA LYS A 48 -3.59 -14.97 11.73
C LYS A 48 -4.35 -15.64 10.60
N ALA A 49 -4.22 -15.09 9.38
CA ALA A 49 -4.90 -15.58 8.19
C ALA A 49 -3.97 -15.54 6.96
N LEU A 50 -4.17 -16.44 6.01
CA LEU A 50 -3.57 -16.34 4.70
C LEU A 50 -4.15 -15.10 4.00
N LEU A 51 -3.29 -14.34 3.31
CA LEU A 51 -3.64 -13.13 2.58
C LEU A 51 -3.17 -13.27 1.14
N VAL A 52 -4.03 -12.86 0.17
CA VAL A 52 -3.66 -12.65 -1.23
C VAL A 52 -4.14 -11.30 -1.69
N GLY A 53 -3.36 -10.63 -2.52
CA GLY A 53 -3.71 -9.31 -3.00
C GLY A 53 -2.99 -8.90 -4.27
N PHE A 54 -3.35 -7.72 -4.73
CA PHE A 54 -2.71 -7.07 -5.87
C PHE A 54 -2.60 -5.57 -5.64
N GLN A 55 -1.64 -4.94 -6.30
CA GLN A 55 -1.46 -3.50 -6.34
C GLN A 55 -1.07 -3.09 -7.77
N HIS A 56 -1.69 -2.07 -8.25
CA HIS A 56 -1.37 -1.39 -9.50
C HIS A 56 -0.61 -0.09 -9.19
N GLN A 57 0.46 0.15 -9.93
CA GLN A 57 1.21 1.40 -9.95
C GLN A 57 1.17 1.97 -11.36
N ASP A 58 0.87 3.24 -11.49
CA ASP A 58 0.94 3.99 -12.75
C ASP A 58 2.24 4.80 -12.77
N GLU A 59 3.23 4.30 -13.52
CA GLU A 59 4.54 4.95 -13.64
C GLU A 59 4.45 6.27 -14.42
N ASN A 60 3.43 6.46 -15.28
CA ASN A 60 3.23 7.71 -16.01
C ASN A 60 2.89 8.88 -15.08
N LEU A 61 2.32 8.59 -13.92
CA LEU A 61 1.99 9.56 -12.89
C LEU A 61 3.11 9.78 -11.86
N SER A 62 4.24 9.10 -12.04
CA SER A 62 5.37 9.19 -11.12
C SER A 62 6.04 10.57 -11.18
N ARG A 63 6.68 10.94 -10.06
CA ARG A 63 7.42 12.19 -9.91
C ARG A 63 8.74 11.95 -9.21
N ASP A 64 9.82 12.44 -9.79
CA ASP A 64 11.13 12.42 -9.14
C ASP A 64 11.16 13.45 -8.01
N THR A 65 11.62 13.00 -6.86
CA THR A 65 11.79 13.82 -5.67
C THR A 65 13.18 13.63 -5.07
N ILE A 66 13.56 14.47 -4.12
CA ILE A 66 14.82 14.32 -3.37
C ILE A 66 14.89 13.01 -2.56
N LEU A 67 13.76 12.34 -2.33
CA LEU A 67 13.65 11.08 -1.58
C LEU A 67 13.50 9.86 -2.50
N GLY A 68 13.59 10.03 -3.82
CA GLY A 68 13.37 8.99 -4.82
C GLY A 68 12.18 9.27 -5.73
N ASN A 69 11.85 8.32 -6.58
CA ASN A 69 10.71 8.39 -7.48
C ASN A 69 9.41 8.05 -6.71
N VAL A 70 8.43 8.96 -6.72
CA VAL A 70 7.12 8.81 -6.05
C VAL A 70 6.06 8.48 -7.06
N SER A 71 5.32 7.39 -6.84
CA SER A 71 4.27 6.89 -7.73
C SER A 71 2.95 6.71 -6.99
N PRO A 72 1.81 6.99 -7.63
CA PRO A 72 0.50 6.64 -7.09
C PRO A 72 0.27 5.14 -7.21
N ILE A 73 -0.38 4.58 -6.19
CA ILE A 73 -0.75 3.16 -6.12
C ILE A 73 -2.23 2.99 -5.79
N THR A 74 -2.80 1.92 -6.31
CA THR A 74 -4.15 1.45 -5.96
C THR A 74 -4.12 -0.06 -5.87
N GLY A 75 -4.75 -0.63 -4.85
CA GLY A 75 -4.72 -2.07 -4.67
C GLY A 75 -5.72 -2.57 -3.64
N GLY A 76 -5.57 -3.84 -3.31
CA GLY A 76 -6.36 -4.47 -2.28
C GLY A 76 -5.93 -5.89 -2.00
N PHE A 77 -6.41 -6.42 -0.89
CA PHE A 77 -6.23 -7.82 -0.53
C PHE A 77 -7.50 -8.41 0.07
N VAL A 78 -7.53 -9.72 0.06
CA VAL A 78 -8.51 -10.53 0.80
C VAL A 78 -7.79 -11.59 1.63
N THR A 79 -8.41 -12.00 2.72
CA THR A 79 -7.90 -13.06 3.59
C THR A 79 -8.76 -14.32 3.52
N GLU A 80 -8.25 -15.45 3.97
CA GLU A 80 -9.01 -16.70 4.08
C GLU A 80 -10.22 -16.60 5.02
N ASN A 81 -10.21 -15.62 5.94
CA ASN A 81 -11.33 -15.31 6.86
C ASN A 81 -12.25 -14.23 6.28
N SER A 82 -12.26 -14.03 4.96
CA SER A 82 -13.13 -13.07 4.25
C SER A 82 -12.93 -11.61 4.64
N ALA A 83 -11.86 -11.26 5.35
CA ALA A 83 -11.50 -9.87 5.53
C ALA A 83 -10.99 -9.29 4.20
N ALA A 84 -11.33 -8.04 3.91
CA ALA A 84 -10.98 -7.36 2.66
C ALA A 84 -10.51 -5.93 2.93
N TYR A 85 -9.53 -5.48 2.16
CA TYR A 85 -9.02 -4.12 2.20
C TYR A 85 -8.80 -3.60 0.80
N ILE A 86 -9.32 -2.42 0.50
CA ILE A 86 -9.06 -1.70 -0.74
C ILE A 86 -8.43 -0.35 -0.41
N TYR A 87 -7.42 0.06 -1.16
CA TYR A 87 -6.66 1.25 -0.83
C TYR A 87 -6.17 2.00 -2.06
N THR A 88 -5.89 3.27 -1.86
CA THR A 88 -5.10 4.10 -2.79
C THR A 88 -4.09 4.90 -1.98
N GLY A 89 -2.94 5.19 -2.58
CA GLY A 89 -1.87 5.88 -1.86
C GLY A 89 -0.68 6.20 -2.74
N ILE A 90 0.48 6.23 -2.13
CA ILE A 90 1.74 6.52 -2.79
C ILE A 90 2.83 5.56 -2.30
N GLU A 91 3.79 5.31 -3.18
CA GLU A 91 5.03 4.62 -2.84
C GLU A 91 6.25 5.40 -3.35
N TRP A 92 7.38 5.17 -2.72
CA TRP A 92 8.68 5.73 -3.12
C TRP A 92 9.59 4.59 -3.55
N ASN A 93 10.12 4.65 -4.77
CA ASN A 93 11.11 3.70 -5.25
C ASN A 93 12.51 4.28 -5.06
N VAL A 94 13.29 3.66 -4.17
CA VAL A 94 14.68 4.00 -3.90
C VAL A 94 15.57 2.90 -4.50
N ASP A 95 16.23 3.24 -5.59
CA ASP A 95 17.15 2.33 -6.28
C ASP A 95 18.41 2.11 -5.44
N MET A 96 18.78 0.86 -5.24
CA MET A 96 19.97 0.40 -4.52
C MET A 96 20.82 -0.53 -5.40
N GLY A 97 20.79 -0.32 -6.71
CA GLY A 97 21.48 -1.14 -7.72
C GLY A 97 20.62 -2.34 -8.15
N SER A 98 20.96 -3.55 -7.73
CA SER A 98 20.15 -4.76 -8.04
C SER A 98 18.93 -4.93 -7.13
N MET A 99 18.76 -4.07 -6.15
CA MET A 99 17.68 -4.09 -5.18
C MET A 99 16.93 -2.75 -5.22
N VAL A 100 15.62 -2.79 -4.96
CA VAL A 100 14.79 -1.60 -4.80
C VAL A 100 14.15 -1.62 -3.43
N PHE A 101 14.32 -0.54 -2.66
CA PHE A 101 13.62 -0.33 -1.40
C PHE A 101 12.41 0.56 -1.64
N THR A 102 11.20 0.07 -1.28
CA THR A 102 9.94 0.75 -1.59
C THR A 102 9.11 0.92 -0.32
N PRO A 103 9.25 2.04 0.41
CA PRO A 103 8.27 2.43 1.40
C PRO A 103 6.98 2.94 0.74
N SER A 104 5.82 2.66 1.36
CA SER A 104 4.54 3.15 0.89
C SER A 104 3.60 3.52 2.02
N PHE A 105 2.63 4.39 1.70
CA PHE A 105 1.55 4.77 2.59
C PHE A 105 0.25 4.87 1.81
N ALA A 106 -0.80 4.18 2.30
CA ALA A 106 -2.07 4.11 1.61
C ALA A 106 -3.26 4.07 2.58
N PRO A 107 -4.10 5.11 2.62
CA PRO A 107 -5.42 5.04 3.21
C PRO A 107 -6.33 4.09 2.42
N GLY A 108 -7.26 3.43 3.11
CA GLY A 108 -8.18 2.51 2.48
C GLY A 108 -9.38 2.15 3.33
N LEU A 109 -10.26 1.32 2.77
CA LEU A 109 -11.45 0.81 3.43
C LEU A 109 -11.25 -0.66 3.75
N TYR A 110 -11.43 -0.99 5.02
CA TYR A 110 -11.31 -2.34 5.54
C TYR A 110 -12.67 -2.91 5.94
N HIS A 111 -12.88 -4.16 5.60
CA HIS A 111 -14.01 -4.97 6.06
C HIS A 111 -13.47 -6.22 6.75
N GLU A 112 -13.89 -6.46 7.97
CA GLU A 112 -13.34 -7.53 8.83
C GLU A 112 -13.71 -8.95 8.38
N GLY A 113 -14.88 -9.13 7.72
CA GLY A 113 -15.44 -10.45 7.44
C GLY A 113 -15.58 -11.28 8.71
N ASP A 114 -15.04 -12.53 8.67
CA ASP A 114 -14.91 -13.41 9.83
C ASP A 114 -13.50 -13.30 10.48
N GLY A 115 -12.72 -12.31 10.07
CA GLY A 115 -11.36 -12.07 10.53
C GLY A 115 -11.25 -11.06 11.66
N LYS A 116 -10.12 -10.35 11.71
CA LYS A 116 -9.82 -9.39 12.78
C LYS A 116 -10.60 -8.09 12.61
N ASP A 117 -11.32 -7.69 13.66
CA ASP A 117 -11.88 -6.33 13.80
C ASP A 117 -10.72 -5.35 14.11
N LEU A 118 -10.51 -4.37 13.22
CA LEU A 118 -9.52 -3.31 13.39
C LEU A 118 -10.10 -2.05 14.05
N GLY A 119 -11.41 -2.05 14.33
CA GLY A 119 -12.11 -1.00 15.08
C GLY A 119 -12.66 0.13 14.24
N HIS A 120 -12.26 0.28 12.97
CA HIS A 120 -12.76 1.34 12.10
C HIS A 120 -12.72 0.92 10.62
N ILE A 121 -13.67 1.40 9.82
CA ILE A 121 -13.71 1.10 8.38
C ILE A 121 -12.56 1.79 7.60
N LEU A 122 -12.16 3.00 8.02
CA LEU A 122 -11.03 3.71 7.41
C LEU A 122 -9.74 3.30 8.12
N GLU A 123 -8.87 2.65 7.37
CA GLU A 123 -7.57 2.19 7.84
C GLU A 123 -6.44 2.79 6.99
N PHE A 124 -5.23 2.82 7.55
CA PHE A 124 -4.03 3.29 6.90
C PHE A 124 -3.00 2.17 6.85
N LYS A 125 -2.57 1.82 5.64
CA LYS A 125 -1.48 0.87 5.41
C LYS A 125 -0.17 1.63 5.33
N SER A 126 0.80 1.28 6.18
CA SER A 126 2.20 1.65 6.05
C SER A 126 2.99 0.40 5.71
N GLU A 127 3.77 0.42 4.63
CA GLU A 127 4.50 -0.75 4.15
C GLU A 127 5.93 -0.41 3.80
N VAL A 128 6.82 -1.37 3.98
CA VAL A 128 8.17 -1.37 3.44
C VAL A 128 8.38 -2.64 2.64
N GLN A 129 8.86 -2.51 1.41
CA GLN A 129 9.18 -3.62 0.53
C GLN A 129 10.66 -3.55 0.15
N LEU A 130 11.28 -4.70 0.05
CA LEU A 130 12.60 -4.88 -0.54
C LEU A 130 12.47 -5.89 -1.68
N SER A 131 12.78 -5.49 -2.89
CA SER A 131 12.69 -6.32 -4.09
C SER A 131 14.02 -6.42 -4.81
N TYR A 132 14.23 -7.56 -5.45
CA TYR A 132 15.34 -7.84 -6.36
C TYR A 132 14.81 -7.81 -7.80
N GLU A 133 15.59 -7.20 -8.70
CA GLU A 133 15.26 -7.03 -10.12
C GLU A 133 16.04 -8.04 -10.98
N PRO A 134 15.53 -9.27 -11.22
CA PRO A 134 16.18 -10.24 -12.09
C PRO A 134 16.11 -9.86 -13.57
N SER A 135 15.20 -8.96 -13.95
CA SER A 135 15.07 -8.41 -15.30
C SER A 135 14.39 -7.05 -15.28
N ASP A 136 14.51 -6.29 -16.37
CA ASP A 136 13.93 -4.95 -16.52
C ASP A 136 12.40 -4.90 -16.33
N THR A 137 11.72 -6.04 -16.44
CA THR A 137 10.24 -6.11 -16.37
C THR A 137 9.71 -6.93 -15.21
N THR A 138 10.57 -7.50 -14.37
CA THR A 138 10.12 -8.43 -13.32
C THR A 138 10.93 -8.21 -12.05
N ASN A 139 10.25 -8.02 -10.93
CA ASN A 139 10.84 -7.93 -9.61
C ASN A 139 10.21 -8.97 -8.70
N ILE A 140 11.00 -9.49 -7.78
CA ILE A 140 10.54 -10.37 -6.70
C ILE A 140 10.96 -9.77 -5.37
N GLY A 141 10.09 -9.79 -4.37
CA GLY A 141 10.38 -9.11 -3.13
C GLY A 141 9.68 -9.67 -1.91
N LEU A 142 10.07 -9.13 -0.79
CA LEU A 142 9.42 -9.33 0.50
C LEU A 142 8.96 -7.99 1.02
N SER A 143 7.78 -7.96 1.63
CA SER A 143 7.31 -6.76 2.29
C SER A 143 6.74 -7.05 3.68
N TYR A 144 6.74 -5.98 4.48
CA TYR A 144 6.10 -5.91 5.78
C TYR A 144 5.17 -4.72 5.77
N ASN A 145 3.93 -4.91 6.22
CA ASN A 145 3.02 -3.80 6.44
C ASN A 145 2.40 -3.80 7.84
N HIS A 146 1.94 -2.62 8.19
CA HIS A 146 1.09 -2.35 9.34
C HIS A 146 -0.17 -1.64 8.86
N VAL A 147 -1.33 -2.17 9.23
CA VAL A 147 -2.65 -1.56 8.96
C VAL A 147 -3.27 -1.14 10.27
N SER A 148 -3.67 0.12 10.40
CA SER A 148 -4.33 0.65 11.60
C SER A 148 -5.06 1.96 11.31
N HIS A 149 -6.09 2.29 12.09
CA HIS A 149 -6.87 3.53 11.91
C HIS A 149 -6.27 4.77 12.61
N ALA A 150 -5.00 4.73 13.01
CA ALA A 150 -4.31 5.87 13.63
C ALA A 150 -5.05 6.50 14.83
N SER A 151 -5.71 5.68 15.64
CA SER A 151 -6.52 6.11 16.80
C SER A 151 -7.69 7.03 16.42
N LEU A 152 -8.37 6.76 15.31
CA LEU A 152 -9.62 7.46 14.95
C LEU A 152 -10.78 7.05 15.88
N ASP A 153 -10.70 5.87 16.51
CA ASP A 153 -11.66 5.37 17.50
C ASP A 153 -10.94 4.95 18.79
N ASP A 154 -11.70 4.53 19.81
CA ASP A 154 -11.20 4.21 21.16
C ASP A 154 -10.21 3.04 21.20
N LYS A 155 -10.36 2.07 20.33
CA LYS A 155 -9.47 0.91 20.22
C LYS A 155 -8.81 0.88 18.85
N ASN A 156 -7.51 0.71 18.82
CA ASN A 156 -6.70 0.60 17.59
C ASN A 156 -5.80 -0.65 17.67
N PRO A 157 -6.35 -1.86 17.48
CA PRO A 157 -5.56 -3.09 17.62
C PRO A 157 -4.51 -3.24 16.53
N GLY A 158 -4.75 -2.69 15.33
CA GLY A 158 -3.88 -2.82 14.18
C GLY A 158 -3.64 -4.27 13.75
N ALA A 159 -3.03 -4.47 12.58
CA ALA A 159 -2.59 -5.76 12.06
C ALA A 159 -1.24 -5.64 11.37
N ASN A 160 -0.38 -6.65 11.54
CA ASN A 160 0.95 -6.71 10.94
C ASN A 160 1.03 -7.88 9.97
N SER A 161 1.53 -7.67 8.76
CA SER A 161 1.59 -8.71 7.74
C SER A 161 2.96 -8.81 7.08
N TYR A 162 3.35 -10.03 6.70
CA TYR A 162 4.45 -10.29 5.77
C TYR A 162 3.91 -10.81 4.45
N MET A 163 4.48 -10.32 3.35
CA MET A 163 4.10 -10.76 2.02
C MET A 163 5.33 -11.09 1.19
N PHE A 164 5.16 -12.09 0.31
CA PHE A 164 5.98 -12.30 -0.85
C PHE A 164 5.34 -11.57 -2.03
N ASN A 165 6.14 -10.85 -2.81
CA ASN A 165 5.71 -9.97 -3.87
C ASN A 165 6.28 -10.42 -5.21
N PHE A 166 5.44 -10.42 -6.23
CA PHE A 166 5.80 -10.62 -7.62
C PHE A 166 5.32 -9.42 -8.44
N LEU A 167 6.26 -8.61 -8.91
CA LEU A 167 5.98 -7.38 -9.63
C LEU A 167 6.28 -7.59 -11.12
N LYS A 168 5.37 -7.11 -11.96
CA LYS A 168 5.50 -7.18 -13.41
C LYS A 168 5.22 -5.81 -14.02
N LYS A 169 6.17 -5.31 -14.82
CA LYS A 169 6.02 -4.11 -15.66
C LYS A 169 5.49 -4.51 -17.03
N PHE A 170 4.62 -3.67 -17.58
CA PHE A 170 3.98 -3.86 -18.89
C PHE A 170 4.30 -2.69 -19.81
#